data_f443c86a8b67478cba1826240db44242
#
_entry.id   f443c86a8b67478cba1826240db44242
#
_cell.length_a   1.000
_cell.length_b   1.000
_cell.length_c   1.000
_cell.angle_alpha   90.00
_cell.angle_beta   90.00
_cell.angle_gamma   90.00
#
_symmetry.space_group_name_H-M   'P 1'
#
loop_
_entity.id
_entity.type
_entity.pdbx_description
1 polymer ?
#
loop_
_entity_poly.entity_id
_entity_poly.type
_entity_poly.pdbx_seq_one_letter_code
_entity_poly.pdbx_strand_id
1 'polypeptide(L)'
;IGFPTAGHPEYGELEGIETTTGPLSQGLANGVGFAIAEQILNTKFGKNLIDHFTYVFAGDGCLMEGLSHEASSLAGHLGLSKLIVFFDDNSISIDGPTSLSVSEDTIERYKSYGWNALSINGHDHDEISNAIISAKKNSAPTLIACKTKIGFGSPNKESKSSSHGSPLGEEEIKLTRENLNWSNKDFEIPDHLLESWRKFSKRNEVLKSKWIANNKKMITSSYF
;
A
#
# COMPACT_ATOMS: atom_id res chain seq x y z
N ILE A 1 -19.01 -8.07 -11.07
CA ILE A 1 -19.89 -6.95 -11.45
C ILE A 1 -21.01 -6.88 -10.42
N GLY A 2 -21.32 -5.66 -9.90
CA GLY A 2 -22.40 -5.45 -8.93
C GLY A 2 -22.03 -5.67 -7.45
N PHE A 3 -20.76 -5.86 -7.12
CA PHE A 3 -20.28 -5.91 -5.74
C PHE A 3 -19.63 -4.57 -5.34
N PRO A 4 -19.73 -4.17 -4.06
CA PRO A 4 -19.17 -2.91 -3.58
C PRO A 4 -17.63 -2.88 -3.55
N THR A 5 -16.97 -4.04 -3.70
CA THR A 5 -15.51 -4.18 -3.76
C THR A 5 -15.02 -4.00 -5.20
N ALA A 6 -15.01 -2.76 -5.68
CA ALA A 6 -14.48 -2.42 -6.99
C ALA A 6 -12.94 -2.55 -7.04
N GLY A 7 -12.38 -2.78 -8.23
CA GLY A 7 -10.92 -2.78 -8.45
C GLY A 7 -10.28 -1.43 -8.16
N HIS A 8 -11.02 -0.34 -8.44
CA HIS A 8 -10.69 1.01 -7.98
C HIS A 8 -11.64 1.37 -6.84
N PRO A 9 -11.15 1.51 -5.59
CA PRO A 9 -12.01 1.90 -4.47
C PRO A 9 -12.65 3.27 -4.70
N GLU A 10 -13.96 3.36 -4.41
CA GLU A 10 -14.73 4.58 -4.57
C GLU A 10 -15.24 5.07 -3.21
N TYR A 11 -15.00 6.33 -2.91
CA TYR A 11 -15.51 6.95 -1.69
C TYR A 11 -17.04 6.86 -1.61
N GLY A 12 -17.53 6.34 -0.50
CA GLY A 12 -18.97 6.21 -0.24
C GLY A 12 -19.61 4.90 -0.72
N GLU A 13 -18.91 4.08 -1.53
CA GLU A 13 -19.46 2.79 -2.00
C GLU A 13 -19.42 1.68 -0.94
N LEU A 14 -18.46 1.74 -0.03
CA LEU A 14 -18.30 0.79 1.07
C LEU A 14 -17.80 1.53 2.32
N GLU A 15 -18.33 1.16 3.48
CA GLU A 15 -17.85 1.69 4.76
C GLU A 15 -16.36 1.40 4.94
N GLY A 16 -15.58 2.42 5.30
CA GLY A 16 -14.13 2.34 5.46
C GLY A 16 -13.33 2.78 4.24
N ILE A 17 -13.98 3.08 3.11
CA ILE A 17 -13.30 3.71 1.97
C ILE A 17 -13.34 5.23 2.18
N GLU A 18 -12.19 5.79 2.56
CA GLU A 18 -12.05 7.20 2.92
C GLU A 18 -11.67 8.11 1.73
N THR A 19 -11.18 7.52 0.63
CA THR A 19 -10.81 8.24 -0.59
C THR A 19 -10.94 7.35 -1.81
N THR A 20 -11.24 7.96 -2.96
CA THR A 20 -11.20 7.28 -4.26
C THR A 20 -9.77 7.18 -4.74
N THR A 21 -9.35 5.98 -5.12
CA THR A 21 -8.03 5.70 -5.71
C THR A 21 -8.18 4.93 -7.02
N GLY A 22 -7.09 4.84 -7.80
CA GLY A 22 -7.07 4.21 -9.14
C GLY A 22 -6.43 5.12 -10.17
N PRO A 23 -6.87 6.41 -10.31
CA PRO A 23 -6.12 7.37 -11.13
C PRO A 23 -4.68 7.46 -10.63
N LEU A 24 -3.70 7.29 -11.54
CA LEU A 24 -2.28 7.18 -11.22
C LEU A 24 -1.80 8.40 -10.41
N SER A 25 -0.96 8.16 -9.43
CA SER A 25 -0.39 9.10 -8.46
C SER A 25 -1.37 9.75 -7.46
N GLN A 26 -2.67 9.79 -7.74
CA GLN A 26 -3.65 10.45 -6.85
C GLN A 26 -3.68 9.81 -5.46
N GLY A 27 -3.66 8.47 -5.38
CA GLY A 27 -3.61 7.75 -4.10
C GLY A 27 -2.35 8.05 -3.29
N LEU A 28 -1.20 8.21 -3.95
CA LEU A 28 0.04 8.61 -3.28
C LEU A 28 -0.07 10.03 -2.71
N ALA A 29 -0.58 10.98 -3.49
CA ALA A 29 -0.77 12.36 -3.04
C ALA A 29 -1.77 12.45 -1.88
N ASN A 30 -2.87 11.68 -1.92
CA ASN A 30 -3.81 11.55 -0.80
C ASN A 30 -3.12 10.98 0.44
N GLY A 31 -2.25 9.96 0.28
CA GLY A 31 -1.45 9.40 1.36
C GLY A 31 -0.53 10.43 2.03
N VAL A 32 0.08 11.32 1.25
CA VAL A 32 0.84 12.46 1.77
C VAL A 32 -0.07 13.39 2.57
N GLY A 33 -1.27 13.71 2.06
CA GLY A 33 -2.27 14.50 2.77
C GLY A 33 -2.69 13.88 4.11
N PHE A 34 -2.92 12.57 4.17
CA PHE A 34 -3.23 11.86 5.41
C PHE A 34 -2.07 11.91 6.41
N ALA A 35 -0.83 11.77 5.95
CA ALA A 35 0.33 11.85 6.83
C ALA A 35 0.54 13.27 7.38
N ILE A 36 0.27 14.32 6.59
CA ILE A 36 0.24 15.72 7.06
C ILE A 36 -0.84 15.90 8.12
N ALA A 37 -2.05 15.41 7.86
CA ALA A 37 -3.17 15.49 8.80
C ALA A 37 -2.84 14.77 10.11
N GLU A 38 -2.24 13.59 10.05
CA GLU A 38 -1.79 12.86 11.24
C GLU A 38 -0.81 13.69 12.05
N GLN A 39 0.21 14.28 11.44
CA GLN A 39 1.23 15.08 12.13
C GLN A 39 0.63 16.31 12.81
N ILE A 40 -0.28 17.03 12.14
CA ILE A 40 -0.99 18.17 12.71
C ILE A 40 -1.86 17.76 13.89
N LEU A 41 -2.68 16.72 13.70
CA LEU A 41 -3.62 16.25 14.73
C LEU A 41 -2.88 15.61 15.92
N ASN A 42 -1.79 14.87 15.67
CA ASN A 42 -0.94 14.33 16.73
C ASN A 42 -0.34 15.45 17.59
N THR A 43 0.15 16.53 16.96
CA THR A 43 0.67 17.70 17.66
C THR A 43 -0.41 18.39 18.48
N LYS A 44 -1.64 18.48 17.97
CA LYS A 44 -2.76 19.14 18.65
C LYS A 44 -3.37 18.30 19.76
N PHE A 45 -3.55 16.99 19.55
CA PHE A 45 -4.33 16.11 20.44
C PHE A 45 -3.50 15.04 21.14
N GLY A 46 -2.25 14.85 20.74
CA GLY A 46 -1.31 13.92 21.35
C GLY A 46 -1.47 12.47 20.89
N LYS A 47 -0.42 11.69 21.13
CA LYS A 47 -0.27 10.29 20.71
C LYS A 47 -1.34 9.33 21.24
N ASN A 48 -1.99 9.67 22.35
CA ASN A 48 -3.07 8.81 22.88
C ASN A 48 -4.32 8.79 22.01
N LEU A 49 -4.48 9.76 21.11
CA LEU A 49 -5.61 9.88 20.21
C LEU A 49 -5.22 9.71 18.74
N ILE A 50 -4.10 10.29 18.34
CA ILE A 50 -3.64 10.29 16.96
C ILE A 50 -2.21 9.76 16.92
N ASP A 51 -2.01 8.53 16.43
CA ASP A 51 -0.69 7.90 16.34
C ASP A 51 -0.74 6.74 15.33
N HIS A 52 -1.14 7.04 14.10
CA HIS A 52 -1.26 6.03 13.06
C HIS A 52 -0.25 6.24 11.92
N PHE A 53 0.04 5.16 11.22
CA PHE A 53 0.82 5.18 10.01
C PHE A 53 -0.10 5.23 8.79
N THR A 54 0.36 5.90 7.74
CA THR A 54 -0.26 5.86 6.41
C THR A 54 0.56 4.93 5.52
N TYR A 55 -0.09 3.92 4.96
CA TYR A 55 0.51 2.97 4.02
C TYR A 55 -0.05 3.21 2.63
N VAL A 56 0.82 3.30 1.64
CA VAL A 56 0.46 3.49 0.24
C VAL A 56 1.07 2.37 -0.58
N PHE A 57 0.30 1.83 -1.52
CA PHE A 57 0.81 0.92 -2.55
C PHE A 57 0.81 1.67 -3.89
N ALA A 58 1.93 1.66 -4.58
CA ALA A 58 2.11 2.34 -5.85
C ALA A 58 2.87 1.44 -6.83
N GLY A 59 2.43 1.40 -8.07
CA GLY A 59 3.17 0.76 -9.16
C GLY A 59 4.07 1.75 -9.91
N ASP A 60 4.80 1.25 -10.90
CA ASP A 60 5.69 2.03 -11.76
C ASP A 60 4.98 3.27 -12.36
N GLY A 61 3.82 3.07 -12.98
CA GLY A 61 3.05 4.16 -13.59
C GLY A 61 2.67 5.26 -12.59
N CYS A 62 2.35 4.91 -11.35
CA CYS A 62 2.07 5.90 -10.30
C CYS A 62 3.28 6.79 -10.02
N LEU A 63 4.49 6.22 -9.99
CA LEU A 63 5.71 6.95 -9.66
C LEU A 63 6.30 7.72 -10.85
N MET A 64 5.80 7.50 -12.06
CA MET A 64 6.13 8.26 -13.27
C MET A 64 5.36 9.58 -13.39
N GLU A 65 4.18 9.67 -12.77
CA GLU A 65 3.34 10.87 -12.84
C GLU A 65 3.98 12.08 -12.12
N GLY A 66 3.84 13.28 -12.69
CA GLY A 66 4.39 14.52 -12.12
C GLY A 66 3.92 14.79 -10.70
N LEU A 67 2.65 14.51 -10.39
CA LEU A 67 2.09 14.67 -9.06
C LEU A 67 2.81 13.81 -8.01
N SER A 68 3.28 12.61 -8.38
CA SER A 68 4.05 11.77 -7.46
C SER A 68 5.38 12.41 -7.06
N HIS A 69 6.04 13.09 -7.99
CA HIS A 69 7.30 13.81 -7.74
C HIS A 69 7.08 14.98 -6.78
N GLU A 70 6.07 15.81 -7.04
CA GLU A 70 5.74 16.96 -6.19
C GLU A 70 5.34 16.54 -4.78
N ALA A 71 4.42 15.58 -4.67
CA ALA A 71 3.92 15.08 -3.38
C ALA A 71 5.03 14.41 -2.57
N SER A 72 5.89 13.60 -3.21
CA SER A 72 6.99 12.92 -2.53
C SER A 72 8.08 13.89 -2.09
N SER A 73 8.40 14.90 -2.90
CA SER A 73 9.34 15.98 -2.52
C SER A 73 8.83 16.73 -1.29
N LEU A 74 7.54 17.09 -1.27
CA LEU A 74 6.90 17.73 -0.11
C LEU A 74 6.94 16.85 1.13
N ALA A 75 6.64 15.56 1.00
CA ALA A 75 6.64 14.61 2.11
C ALA A 75 8.03 14.45 2.75
N GLY A 76 9.08 14.40 1.92
CA GLY A 76 10.47 14.38 2.38
C GLY A 76 10.86 15.67 3.10
N HIS A 77 10.52 16.84 2.50
CA HIS A 77 10.76 18.14 3.11
C HIS A 77 10.10 18.29 4.49
N LEU A 78 8.87 17.81 4.64
CA LEU A 78 8.13 17.86 5.90
C LEU A 78 8.54 16.75 6.90
N GLY A 79 9.38 15.80 6.50
CA GLY A 79 9.82 14.69 7.35
C GLY A 79 8.67 13.81 7.83
N LEU A 80 7.72 13.46 6.95
CA LEU A 80 6.52 12.70 7.30
C LEU A 80 6.86 11.23 7.64
N SER A 81 7.46 11.00 8.78
CA SER A 81 8.03 9.71 9.19
C SER A 81 7.03 8.55 9.33
N LYS A 82 5.73 8.85 9.39
CA LYS A 82 4.67 7.83 9.44
C LYS A 82 4.07 7.51 8.07
N LEU A 83 4.62 8.04 7.00
CA LEU A 83 4.28 7.66 5.63
C LEU A 83 5.21 6.55 5.14
N ILE A 84 4.63 5.41 4.78
CA ILE A 84 5.35 4.25 4.24
C ILE A 84 4.73 3.90 2.89
N VAL A 85 5.52 3.97 1.84
CA VAL A 85 5.10 3.65 0.47
C VAL A 85 5.73 2.33 0.05
N PHE A 86 4.90 1.38 -0.36
CA PHE A 86 5.32 0.16 -1.03
C PHE A 86 5.27 0.41 -2.53
N PHE A 87 6.40 0.30 -3.17
CA PHE A 87 6.52 0.37 -4.61
C PHE A 87 6.58 -1.04 -5.17
N ASP A 88 5.56 -1.43 -5.96
CA ASP A 88 5.54 -2.70 -6.70
C ASP A 88 6.46 -2.58 -7.91
N ASP A 89 7.73 -2.89 -7.69
CA ASP A 89 8.82 -2.76 -8.66
C ASP A 89 8.93 -4.05 -9.48
N ASN A 90 8.04 -4.19 -10.44
CA ASN A 90 7.98 -5.37 -11.32
C ASN A 90 8.54 -5.10 -12.74
N SER A 91 8.95 -3.86 -13.03
CA SER A 91 9.55 -3.43 -14.29
C SER A 91 8.63 -3.55 -15.52
N ILE A 92 7.31 -3.65 -15.33
CA ILE A 92 6.33 -3.81 -16.41
C ILE A 92 5.24 -2.73 -16.31
N SER A 93 4.95 -2.13 -17.43
CA SER A 93 3.79 -1.25 -17.64
C SER A 93 2.78 -1.90 -18.61
N ILE A 94 1.68 -1.20 -18.90
CA ILE A 94 0.62 -1.71 -19.78
C ILE A 94 1.14 -2.05 -21.19
N ASP A 95 2.07 -1.26 -21.72
CA ASP A 95 2.60 -1.40 -23.09
C ASP A 95 3.90 -2.17 -23.19
N GLY A 96 4.50 -2.58 -22.07
CA GLY A 96 5.77 -3.31 -22.06
C GLY A 96 6.64 -3.00 -20.85
N PRO A 97 7.97 -3.22 -20.99
CA PRO A 97 8.91 -2.93 -19.91
C PRO A 97 8.99 -1.42 -19.63
N THR A 98 9.17 -1.07 -18.36
CA THR A 98 9.28 0.32 -17.90
C THR A 98 10.46 1.07 -18.56
N SER A 99 11.49 0.35 -19.00
CA SER A 99 12.64 0.90 -19.73
C SER A 99 12.29 1.61 -21.05
N LEU A 100 11.05 1.45 -21.56
CA LEU A 100 10.55 2.21 -22.72
C LEU A 100 10.33 3.69 -22.38
N SER A 101 10.09 4.04 -21.13
CA SER A 101 9.69 5.39 -20.70
C SER A 101 10.46 5.92 -19.50
N VAL A 102 11.17 5.09 -18.73
CA VAL A 102 11.92 5.48 -17.53
C VAL A 102 13.34 4.91 -17.57
N SER A 103 14.32 5.76 -17.27
CA SER A 103 15.73 5.39 -17.17
C SER A 103 16.39 5.79 -15.85
N GLU A 104 15.65 6.47 -14.97
CA GLU A 104 16.14 6.92 -13.68
C GLU A 104 16.09 5.82 -12.61
N ASP A 105 16.92 5.96 -11.58
CA ASP A 105 16.88 5.13 -10.38
C ASP A 105 15.88 5.71 -9.39
N THR A 106 14.74 5.02 -9.20
CA THR A 106 13.68 5.44 -8.28
C THR A 106 14.18 5.50 -6.83
N ILE A 107 15.04 4.59 -6.39
CA ILE A 107 15.60 4.59 -5.04
C ILE A 107 16.43 5.85 -4.81
N GLU A 108 17.34 6.18 -5.71
CA GLU A 108 18.18 7.38 -5.60
C GLU A 108 17.36 8.66 -5.71
N ARG A 109 16.33 8.67 -6.54
CA ARG A 109 15.39 9.80 -6.62
C ARG A 109 14.72 10.06 -5.26
N TYR A 110 14.17 9.02 -4.61
CA TYR A 110 13.51 9.17 -3.31
C TYR A 110 14.50 9.55 -2.21
N LYS A 111 15.74 9.03 -2.23
CA LYS A 111 16.79 9.48 -1.33
C LYS A 111 17.08 10.98 -1.49
N SER A 112 17.07 11.48 -2.74
CA SER A 112 17.29 12.91 -3.02
C SER A 112 16.17 13.80 -2.47
N TYR A 113 14.94 13.26 -2.31
CA TYR A 113 13.83 13.94 -1.63
C TYR A 113 13.93 13.90 -0.09
N GLY A 114 14.94 13.23 0.47
CA GLY A 114 15.09 13.08 1.93
C GLY A 114 14.32 11.90 2.52
N TRP A 115 13.91 10.95 1.71
CA TRP A 115 13.29 9.71 2.16
C TRP A 115 14.32 8.66 2.56
N ASN A 116 13.92 7.77 3.48
CA ASN A 116 14.55 6.46 3.59
C ASN A 116 14.04 5.58 2.44
N ALA A 117 14.92 5.09 1.57
CA ALA A 117 14.54 4.28 0.43
C ALA A 117 15.39 3.01 0.37
N LEU A 118 14.72 1.85 0.28
CA LEU A 118 15.36 0.53 0.25
C LEU A 118 14.65 -0.38 -0.72
N SER A 119 15.38 -1.41 -1.20
CA SER A 119 14.83 -2.45 -2.07
C SER A 119 14.85 -3.78 -1.35
N ILE A 120 13.80 -4.58 -1.55
CA ILE A 120 13.63 -5.92 -0.97
C ILE A 120 13.11 -6.90 -2.03
N ASN A 121 13.21 -8.18 -1.73
CA ASN A 121 12.46 -9.21 -2.46
C ASN A 121 10.98 -9.15 -2.03
N GLY A 122 10.10 -8.67 -2.92
CA GLY A 122 8.67 -8.53 -2.66
C GLY A 122 7.90 -9.85 -2.55
N HIS A 123 8.55 -10.98 -2.80
CA HIS A 123 8.00 -12.33 -2.58
C HIS A 123 8.53 -12.99 -1.29
N ASP A 124 9.40 -12.32 -0.54
CA ASP A 124 9.93 -12.81 0.74
C ASP A 124 9.21 -12.13 1.91
N HIS A 125 8.41 -12.92 2.64
CA HIS A 125 7.60 -12.42 3.76
C HIS A 125 8.45 -11.90 4.93
N ASP A 126 9.64 -12.44 5.15
CA ASP A 126 10.53 -12.02 6.23
C ASP A 126 11.20 -10.68 5.87
N GLU A 127 11.65 -10.51 4.62
CA GLU A 127 12.17 -9.23 4.15
C GLU A 127 11.10 -8.14 4.23
N ILE A 128 9.87 -8.41 3.80
CA ILE A 128 8.75 -7.47 3.91
C ILE A 128 8.50 -7.07 5.37
N SER A 129 8.41 -8.06 6.27
CA SER A 129 8.17 -7.82 7.69
C SER A 129 9.28 -6.99 8.34
N ASN A 130 10.53 -7.32 8.04
CA ASN A 130 11.69 -6.60 8.57
C ASN A 130 11.76 -5.16 8.03
N ALA A 131 11.45 -4.94 6.75
CA ALA A 131 11.38 -3.61 6.15
C ALA A 131 10.31 -2.74 6.82
N ILE A 132 9.11 -3.28 7.09
CA ILE A 132 8.04 -2.58 7.80
C ILE A 132 8.48 -2.20 9.22
N ILE A 133 9.07 -3.14 9.97
CA ILE A 133 9.55 -2.90 11.33
C ILE A 133 10.63 -1.80 11.35
N SER A 134 11.53 -1.80 10.37
CA SER A 134 12.56 -0.78 10.22
C SER A 134 11.95 0.58 9.85
N ALA A 135 11.06 0.62 8.87
CA ALA A 135 10.39 1.84 8.41
C ALA A 135 9.65 2.54 9.55
N LYS A 136 8.96 1.79 10.41
CA LYS A 136 8.23 2.33 11.57
C LYS A 136 9.11 2.99 12.64
N LYS A 137 10.42 2.78 12.59
CA LYS A 137 11.40 3.38 13.52
C LYS A 137 12.15 4.54 12.88
N ASN A 138 11.96 4.78 11.59
CA ASN A 138 12.68 5.83 10.86
C ASN A 138 12.09 7.22 11.18
N SER A 139 12.92 8.24 11.09
CA SER A 139 12.53 9.65 11.28
C SER A 139 12.15 10.37 9.98
N ALA A 140 12.23 9.69 8.85
CA ALA A 140 11.84 10.18 7.53
C ALA A 140 10.76 9.28 6.91
N PRO A 141 9.99 9.75 5.92
CA PRO A 141 9.11 8.88 5.15
C PRO A 141 9.91 7.76 4.48
N THR A 142 9.29 6.60 4.29
CA THR A 142 10.01 5.43 3.77
C THR A 142 9.38 4.93 2.48
N LEU A 143 10.21 4.73 1.44
CA LEU A 143 9.89 3.97 0.25
C LEU A 143 10.49 2.55 0.37
N ILE A 144 9.66 1.53 0.23
CA ILE A 144 10.06 0.13 0.17
C ILE A 144 9.81 -0.35 -1.25
N ALA A 145 10.84 -0.42 -2.09
CA ALA A 145 10.76 -0.99 -3.43
C ALA A 145 10.76 -2.51 -3.35
N CYS A 146 9.60 -3.10 -3.58
CA CYS A 146 9.38 -4.53 -3.55
C CYS A 146 9.63 -5.10 -4.95
N LYS A 147 10.75 -5.77 -5.15
CA LYS A 147 11.03 -6.50 -6.40
C LYS A 147 10.05 -7.65 -6.53
N THR A 148 9.13 -7.56 -7.48
CA THR A 148 8.09 -8.56 -7.73
C THR A 148 8.07 -8.98 -9.19
N LYS A 149 7.19 -9.90 -9.50
CA LYS A 149 6.90 -10.35 -10.86
C LYS A 149 5.42 -10.22 -11.13
N ILE A 150 5.04 -9.39 -12.10
CA ILE A 150 3.65 -9.33 -12.53
C ILE A 150 3.19 -10.70 -13.03
N GLY A 151 1.97 -11.12 -12.69
CA GLY A 151 1.47 -12.44 -13.04
C GLY A 151 2.24 -13.60 -12.39
N PHE A 152 2.78 -13.39 -11.19
CA PHE A 152 3.56 -14.38 -10.44
C PHE A 152 2.87 -15.74 -10.40
N GLY A 153 3.63 -16.77 -10.72
CA GLY A 153 3.14 -18.14 -10.77
C GLY A 153 2.48 -18.55 -12.10
N SER A 154 2.26 -17.61 -13.03
CA SER A 154 1.74 -17.93 -14.36
C SER A 154 2.86 -18.44 -15.28
N PRO A 155 2.84 -19.69 -15.73
CA PRO A 155 3.96 -20.25 -16.50
C PRO A 155 4.26 -19.53 -17.83
N ASN A 156 3.21 -18.98 -18.48
CA ASN A 156 3.36 -18.36 -19.80
C ASN A 156 3.23 -16.82 -19.78
N LYS A 157 2.71 -16.23 -18.69
CA LYS A 157 2.40 -14.79 -18.62
C LYS A 157 3.13 -14.05 -17.50
N GLU A 158 3.91 -14.75 -16.64
CA GLU A 158 4.74 -14.10 -15.63
C GLU A 158 5.74 -13.13 -16.30
N SER A 159 5.90 -11.95 -15.69
CA SER A 159 6.77 -10.86 -16.15
C SER A 159 6.48 -10.35 -17.57
N LYS A 160 5.22 -10.47 -18.02
CA LYS A 160 4.78 -9.94 -19.32
C LYS A 160 3.71 -8.88 -19.17
N SER A 161 3.71 -7.88 -20.04
CA SER A 161 2.69 -6.82 -20.10
C SER A 161 1.28 -7.37 -20.36
N SER A 162 1.17 -8.56 -20.99
CA SER A 162 -0.12 -9.26 -21.17
C SER A 162 -0.81 -9.69 -19.88
N SER A 163 -0.12 -9.58 -18.71
CA SER A 163 -0.72 -9.77 -17.39
C SER A 163 -1.21 -8.47 -16.77
N HIS A 164 -0.89 -7.32 -17.37
CA HIS A 164 -1.29 -6.01 -16.87
C HIS A 164 -2.73 -5.68 -17.29
N GLY A 165 -3.65 -5.72 -16.34
CA GLY A 165 -5.05 -5.35 -16.58
C GLY A 165 -5.86 -6.30 -17.45
N SER A 166 -5.34 -7.49 -17.79
CA SER A 166 -6.02 -8.48 -18.59
C SER A 166 -6.17 -9.82 -17.86
N PRO A 167 -7.29 -10.52 -17.98
CA PRO A 167 -7.47 -11.86 -17.43
C PRO A 167 -6.41 -12.82 -17.99
N LEU A 168 -5.96 -13.76 -17.18
CA LEU A 168 -5.03 -14.80 -17.64
C LEU A 168 -5.65 -15.71 -18.72
N GLY A 169 -6.97 -15.94 -18.65
CA GLY A 169 -7.71 -16.92 -19.46
C GLY A 169 -7.75 -18.29 -18.80
N GLU A 170 -8.73 -19.11 -19.16
CA GLU A 170 -9.06 -20.36 -18.48
C GLU A 170 -7.87 -21.35 -18.43
N GLU A 171 -7.21 -21.56 -19.55
CA GLU A 171 -6.05 -22.47 -19.63
C GLU A 171 -4.89 -21.98 -18.78
N GLU A 172 -4.57 -20.71 -18.82
CA GLU A 172 -3.47 -20.16 -18.03
C GLU A 172 -3.78 -20.13 -16.54
N ILE A 173 -5.05 -19.89 -16.16
CA ILE A 173 -5.52 -20.00 -14.76
C ILE A 173 -5.29 -21.42 -14.25
N LYS A 174 -5.62 -22.44 -15.02
CA LYS A 174 -5.39 -23.83 -14.66
C LYS A 174 -3.91 -24.12 -14.41
N LEU A 175 -3.05 -23.74 -15.34
CA LEU A 175 -1.60 -23.92 -15.21
C LEU A 175 -1.02 -23.15 -14.00
N THR A 176 -1.51 -21.94 -13.77
CA THR A 176 -1.10 -21.12 -12.61
C THR A 176 -1.49 -21.77 -11.30
N ARG A 177 -2.72 -22.31 -11.20
CA ARG A 177 -3.18 -23.04 -10.01
C ARG A 177 -2.32 -24.29 -9.75
N GLU A 178 -2.00 -25.04 -10.78
CA GLU A 178 -1.11 -26.22 -10.71
C GLU A 178 0.28 -25.79 -10.20
N ASN A 179 0.86 -24.75 -10.78
CA ASN A 179 2.18 -24.23 -10.41
C ASN A 179 2.24 -23.71 -8.97
N LEU A 180 1.17 -23.06 -8.51
CA LEU A 180 1.06 -22.55 -7.13
C LEU A 180 0.54 -23.59 -6.13
N ASN A 181 0.27 -24.82 -6.56
CA ASN A 181 -0.34 -25.88 -5.74
C ASN A 181 -1.66 -25.45 -5.11
N TRP A 182 -2.48 -24.65 -5.81
CA TRP A 182 -3.77 -24.17 -5.34
C TRP A 182 -4.90 -25.07 -5.80
N SER A 183 -5.38 -25.94 -4.91
CA SER A 183 -6.41 -26.96 -5.20
C SER A 183 -7.84 -26.57 -4.81
N ASN A 184 -8.02 -25.44 -4.14
CA ASN A 184 -9.36 -25.02 -3.70
C ASN A 184 -10.22 -24.57 -4.89
N LYS A 185 -11.55 -24.65 -4.75
CA LYS A 185 -12.48 -24.16 -5.78
C LYS A 185 -12.38 -22.65 -5.96
N ASP A 186 -12.99 -22.15 -7.04
CA ASP A 186 -13.07 -20.72 -7.29
C ASP A 186 -13.84 -20.03 -6.14
N PHE A 187 -13.29 -18.90 -5.66
CA PHE A 187 -13.81 -18.11 -4.55
C PHE A 187 -13.87 -18.86 -3.18
N GLU A 188 -13.29 -20.03 -3.09
CA GLU A 188 -13.15 -20.76 -1.82
C GLU A 188 -11.87 -20.34 -1.10
N ILE A 189 -12.01 -19.85 0.11
CA ILE A 189 -10.88 -19.54 0.99
C ILE A 189 -10.84 -20.59 2.10
N PRO A 190 -9.72 -21.32 2.28
CA PRO A 190 -9.57 -22.30 3.35
C PRO A 190 -9.87 -21.71 4.73
N ASP A 191 -10.61 -22.43 5.55
CA ASP A 191 -11.07 -21.97 6.87
C ASP A 191 -9.93 -21.46 7.76
N HIS A 192 -8.78 -22.14 7.77
CA HIS A 192 -7.62 -21.74 8.58
C HIS A 192 -7.03 -20.37 8.16
N LEU A 193 -7.10 -20.02 6.87
CA LEU A 193 -6.70 -18.69 6.37
C LEU A 193 -7.73 -17.64 6.76
N LEU A 194 -9.01 -17.97 6.59
CA LEU A 194 -10.12 -17.08 6.95
C LEU A 194 -10.15 -16.78 8.45
N GLU A 195 -9.93 -17.80 9.29
CA GLU A 195 -9.81 -17.62 10.74
C GLU A 195 -8.61 -16.77 11.13
N SER A 196 -7.46 -16.99 10.49
CA SER A 196 -6.26 -16.18 10.72
C SER A 196 -6.51 -14.72 10.37
N TRP A 197 -7.14 -14.44 9.23
CA TRP A 197 -7.53 -13.10 8.83
C TRP A 197 -8.49 -12.44 9.83
N ARG A 198 -9.51 -13.16 10.28
CA ARG A 198 -10.50 -12.67 11.26
C ARG A 198 -9.91 -12.37 12.64
N LYS A 199 -8.80 -13.00 13.02
CA LYS A 199 -8.11 -12.69 14.29
C LYS A 199 -7.60 -11.24 14.32
N PHE A 200 -7.28 -10.65 13.20
CA PHE A 200 -6.84 -9.25 13.14
C PHE A 200 -7.96 -8.27 13.52
N SER A 201 -9.20 -8.55 13.14
CA SER A 201 -10.32 -7.68 13.51
C SER A 201 -10.54 -7.61 15.02
N LYS A 202 -10.39 -8.73 15.74
CA LYS A 202 -10.50 -8.76 17.22
C LYS A 202 -9.49 -7.87 17.91
N ARG A 203 -8.23 -7.82 17.41
CA ARG A 203 -7.23 -6.88 17.91
C ARG A 203 -7.66 -5.42 17.70
N ASN A 204 -8.25 -5.15 16.56
CA ASN A 204 -8.71 -3.79 16.22
C ASN A 204 -9.89 -3.35 17.10
N GLU A 205 -10.77 -4.24 17.52
CA GLU A 205 -11.86 -3.94 18.47
C GLU A 205 -11.33 -3.43 19.82
N VAL A 206 -10.27 -4.03 20.33
CA VAL A 206 -9.61 -3.58 21.57
C VAL A 206 -9.00 -2.19 21.40
N LEU A 207 -8.31 -1.95 20.29
CA LEU A 207 -7.73 -0.65 19.98
C LEU A 207 -8.80 0.43 19.80
N LYS A 208 -9.90 0.12 19.11
CA LYS A 208 -11.06 1.01 18.94
C LYS A 208 -11.69 1.37 20.29
N SER A 209 -11.91 0.39 21.16
CA SER A 209 -12.48 0.60 22.50
C SER A 209 -11.60 1.52 23.35
N LYS A 210 -10.27 1.32 23.33
CA LYS A 210 -9.30 2.17 23.99
C LYS A 210 -9.34 3.61 23.45
N TRP A 211 -9.38 3.75 22.13
CA TRP A 211 -9.47 5.06 21.48
C TRP A 211 -10.77 5.81 21.87
N ILE A 212 -11.92 5.12 21.84
CA ILE A 212 -13.21 5.70 22.27
C ILE A 212 -13.13 6.20 23.71
N ALA A 213 -12.53 5.44 24.63
CA ALA A 213 -12.39 5.85 26.02
C ALA A 213 -11.50 7.09 26.17
N ASN A 214 -10.40 7.17 25.42
CA ASN A 214 -9.50 8.34 25.42
C ASN A 214 -10.20 9.57 24.82
N ASN A 215 -10.93 9.41 23.73
CA ASN A 215 -11.67 10.48 23.06
C ASN A 215 -12.76 11.08 23.98
N LYS A 216 -13.51 10.23 24.69
CA LYS A 216 -14.50 10.70 25.68
C LYS A 216 -13.84 11.56 26.77
N LYS A 217 -12.69 11.17 27.32
CA LYS A 217 -11.95 11.94 28.30
C LYS A 217 -11.54 13.32 27.77
N MET A 218 -11.12 13.39 26.51
CA MET A 218 -10.72 14.64 25.88
C MET A 218 -11.92 15.60 25.74
N ILE A 219 -13.04 15.12 25.25
CA ILE A 219 -14.27 15.92 25.06
C ILE A 219 -14.76 16.48 26.38
N THR A 220 -14.65 15.72 27.47
CA THR A 220 -15.08 16.16 28.81
C THR A 220 -14.07 17.09 29.50
N SER A 221 -12.84 17.19 29.01
CA SER A 221 -11.78 18.03 29.62
C SER A 221 -11.67 19.46 29.09
N SER A 222 -12.69 19.96 28.37
CA SER A 222 -12.81 21.38 27.94
C SER A 222 -11.74 21.87 26.94
N TYR A 223 -11.26 21.01 26.05
CA TYR A 223 -10.39 21.43 24.94
C TYR A 223 -11.15 21.83 23.66
N PHE A 224 -12.43 22.14 23.79
CA PHE A 224 -13.27 22.77 22.77
C PHE A 224 -13.91 24.03 23.34
#